data_e075cf15003a9687bc668b41fc2bc04a
#
_entry.id   e075cf15003a9687bc668b41fc2bc04a
#
_cell.length_a   1.000
_cell.length_b   1.000
_cell.length_c   1.000
_cell.angle_alpha   90.00
_cell.angle_beta   90.00
_cell.angle_gamma   90.00
#
_symmetry.space_group_name_H-M   'P 1'
#
loop_
_entity.id
_entity.type
_entity.pdbx_description
1 polymer ?
#
loop_
_entity_poly.entity_id
_entity_poly.type
_entity_poly.pdbx_seq_one_letter_code
_entity_poly.pdbx_strand_id
1 'polypeptide(L)'
;MPKARTESPRKRAKRGLGVASLACSAALAIICLARPAFAQTAVAPPPTSVEYVQYGVSLHTLTLLDGGSVCPVGARTPCIVGSGGGLGLRVGYRSRGPFYLGASFQLSRLNSSNLLRLAILQRLTADGRYYFDRGNRLTPYLLGGLGGAIYGNEWGASAGGVAFSFGVGLEYQMTERTLVTLLPTYQPVLFRRFDDSTGQARAAGPLGFGLAHWLAVQVIVELRDPLSRW
;
A
#
# COMPACT_ATOMS: atom_id res chain seq x y z
N MET A 1 18.82 -8.65 -60.76
CA MET A 1 17.55 -8.70 -60.03
C MET A 1 17.59 -9.91 -59.10
N PRO A 2 17.77 -9.76 -57.78
CA PRO A 2 17.62 -10.85 -56.83
C PRO A 2 16.27 -10.76 -56.10
N LYS A 3 15.58 -11.88 -56.01
CA LYS A 3 14.30 -12.06 -55.37
C LYS A 3 14.38 -11.89 -53.83
N ALA A 4 13.57 -11.02 -53.32
CA ALA A 4 13.36 -10.87 -51.89
C ALA A 4 12.62 -12.09 -51.31
N ARG A 5 13.20 -12.71 -50.27
CA ARG A 5 12.64 -13.82 -49.50
C ARG A 5 11.89 -13.22 -48.31
N THR A 6 10.58 -13.31 -48.36
CA THR A 6 9.67 -12.95 -47.26
C THR A 6 9.75 -14.03 -46.17
N GLU A 7 10.37 -13.72 -45.02
CA GLU A 7 10.26 -14.54 -43.82
C GLU A 7 9.03 -14.15 -43.00
N SER A 8 8.21 -15.16 -42.74
CA SER A 8 7.02 -15.11 -41.89
C SER A 8 7.37 -14.99 -40.43
N PRO A 9 6.74 -14.10 -39.62
CA PRO A 9 6.98 -14.02 -38.17
C PRO A 9 6.25 -15.15 -37.46
N ARG A 10 7.03 -16.06 -36.86
CA ARG A 10 6.57 -17.12 -35.95
C ARG A 10 5.94 -16.51 -34.70
N LYS A 11 4.67 -16.82 -34.51
CA LYS A 11 3.89 -16.65 -33.27
C LYS A 11 4.60 -17.31 -32.07
N ARG A 12 5.09 -16.50 -31.14
CA ARG A 12 5.38 -16.93 -29.76
C ARG A 12 4.48 -16.15 -28.81
N ALA A 13 3.31 -16.70 -28.58
CA ALA A 13 2.46 -16.32 -27.47
C ALA A 13 2.02 -17.61 -26.76
N LYS A 14 2.00 -17.54 -25.44
CA LYS A 14 1.47 -18.51 -24.46
C LYS A 14 2.53 -19.31 -23.71
N ARG A 15 3.05 -18.71 -22.64
CA ARG A 15 3.41 -19.38 -21.37
C ARG A 15 3.69 -18.32 -20.32
N GLY A 16 2.70 -17.93 -19.53
CA GLY A 16 2.87 -16.96 -18.43
C GLY A 16 1.72 -16.88 -17.43
N LEU A 17 0.67 -17.68 -17.59
CA LEU A 17 -0.51 -17.58 -16.70
C LEU A 17 -0.60 -18.65 -15.59
N GLY A 18 0.37 -19.56 -15.50
CA GLY A 18 0.25 -20.73 -14.60
C GLY A 18 0.81 -20.54 -13.19
N VAL A 19 1.73 -19.61 -12.97
CA VAL A 19 2.50 -19.56 -11.70
C VAL A 19 1.86 -18.64 -10.65
N ALA A 20 1.15 -17.60 -11.05
CA ALA A 20 0.50 -16.68 -10.11
C ALA A 20 -0.71 -17.28 -9.39
N SER A 21 -1.41 -18.22 -10.03
CA SER A 21 -2.61 -18.86 -9.46
C SER A 21 -2.29 -19.87 -8.34
N LEU A 22 -1.14 -20.54 -8.41
CA LEU A 22 -0.72 -21.53 -7.40
C LEU A 22 -0.23 -20.89 -6.09
N ALA A 23 0.36 -19.70 -6.15
CA ALA A 23 0.85 -19.02 -4.95
C ALA A 23 -0.28 -18.49 -4.06
N CYS A 24 -1.39 -18.07 -4.64
CA CYS A 24 -2.54 -17.57 -3.88
C CYS A 24 -3.31 -18.68 -3.17
N SER A 25 -3.40 -19.88 -3.79
CA SER A 25 -4.07 -21.04 -3.20
C SER A 25 -3.27 -21.66 -2.04
N ALA A 26 -1.96 -21.65 -2.11
CA ALA A 26 -1.09 -22.15 -1.04
C ALA A 26 -1.13 -21.25 0.22
N ALA A 27 -1.22 -19.93 0.06
CA ALA A 27 -1.32 -18.99 1.17
C ALA A 27 -2.66 -19.14 1.93
N LEU A 28 -3.76 -19.39 1.22
CA LEU A 28 -5.07 -19.63 1.85
C LEU A 28 -5.12 -20.96 2.61
N ALA A 29 -4.46 -22.01 2.10
CA ALA A 29 -4.44 -23.33 2.73
C ALA A 29 -3.62 -23.34 4.04
N ILE A 30 -2.56 -22.56 4.14
CA ILE A 30 -1.74 -22.43 5.35
C ILE A 30 -2.50 -21.72 6.47
N ILE A 31 -3.38 -20.78 6.15
CA ILE A 31 -4.23 -20.07 7.12
C ILE A 31 -5.31 -21.00 7.71
N CYS A 32 -5.80 -21.97 6.93
CA CYS A 32 -6.83 -22.91 7.40
C CYS A 32 -6.28 -24.09 8.21
N LEU A 33 -5.00 -24.46 8.07
CA LEU A 33 -4.41 -25.62 8.75
C LEU A 33 -3.71 -25.28 10.07
N ALA A 34 -3.42 -24.02 10.35
CA ALA A 34 -2.92 -23.57 11.64
C ALA A 34 -4.06 -23.48 12.65
N ARG A 35 -4.57 -24.63 13.11
CA ARG A 35 -5.26 -24.68 14.42
C ARG A 35 -4.16 -24.43 15.47
N PRO A 36 -4.09 -23.24 16.09
CA PRO A 36 -3.11 -23.01 17.13
C PRO A 36 -3.52 -23.82 18.35
N ALA A 37 -2.80 -24.90 18.63
CA ALA A 37 -2.69 -25.45 19.96
C ALA A 37 -1.85 -24.47 20.82
N PHE A 38 -2.17 -23.17 20.78
CA PHE A 38 -1.68 -22.24 21.75
C PHE A 38 -2.46 -22.48 23.04
N ALA A 39 -1.78 -22.95 24.07
CA ALA A 39 -2.24 -22.82 25.43
C ALA A 39 -2.73 -21.38 25.60
N GLN A 40 -4.03 -21.20 25.68
CA GLN A 40 -4.69 -19.92 25.78
C GLN A 40 -4.40 -19.37 27.18
N THR A 41 -3.26 -18.71 27.35
CA THR A 41 -3.21 -17.65 28.32
C THR A 41 -4.26 -16.65 27.85
N ALA A 42 -5.40 -16.64 28.55
CA ALA A 42 -6.55 -15.84 28.18
C ALA A 42 -6.19 -14.37 28.37
N VAL A 43 -5.53 -13.78 27.32
CA VAL A 43 -5.34 -12.34 27.26
C VAL A 43 -6.71 -11.71 27.24
N ALA A 44 -7.05 -10.95 28.27
CA ALA A 44 -8.33 -10.26 28.35
C ALA A 44 -8.51 -9.36 27.11
N PRO A 45 -9.73 -9.27 26.58
CA PRO A 45 -10.02 -8.33 25.50
C PRO A 45 -9.67 -6.90 25.96
N PRO A 46 -9.31 -6.00 25.01
CA PRO A 46 -8.90 -4.65 25.38
C PRO A 46 -10.04 -3.92 26.08
N PRO A 47 -9.79 -3.25 27.21
CA PRO A 47 -10.80 -2.44 27.85
C PRO A 47 -11.25 -1.32 26.91
N THR A 48 -12.55 -1.26 26.65
CA THR A 48 -13.16 -0.24 25.77
C THR A 48 -13.25 1.14 26.41
N SER A 49 -12.97 1.23 27.72
CA SER A 49 -13.05 2.46 28.53
C SER A 49 -11.75 3.28 28.59
N VAL A 50 -10.67 2.80 27.96
CA VAL A 50 -9.34 3.40 28.05
C VAL A 50 -8.97 3.99 26.70
N GLU A 51 -8.29 5.14 26.73
CA GLU A 51 -7.68 5.79 25.59
C GLU A 51 -6.25 5.31 25.41
N TYR A 52 -5.81 5.19 24.14
CA TYR A 52 -4.49 4.66 23.83
C TYR A 52 -3.76 5.57 22.85
N VAL A 53 -2.44 5.69 23.02
CA VAL A 53 -1.53 6.01 21.94
C VAL A 53 -1.14 4.70 21.26
N GLN A 54 -1.26 4.63 19.95
CA GLN A 54 -0.86 3.49 19.12
C GLN A 54 0.26 3.93 18.19
N TYR A 55 1.33 3.15 18.12
CA TYR A 55 2.43 3.37 17.20
C TYR A 55 2.95 2.04 16.69
N GLY A 56 3.47 2.03 15.48
CA GLY A 56 3.90 0.77 14.89
C GLY A 56 4.61 0.91 13.57
N VAL A 57 5.01 -0.25 13.07
CA VAL A 57 5.69 -0.41 11.80
C VAL A 57 4.85 -1.27 10.87
N SER A 58 4.95 -1.03 9.58
CA SER A 58 4.27 -1.82 8.55
C SER A 58 5.23 -2.27 7.47
N LEU A 59 4.97 -3.48 6.97
CA LEU A 59 5.45 -3.96 5.69
C LEU A 59 4.30 -3.90 4.70
N HIS A 60 4.55 -3.45 3.47
CA HIS A 60 3.51 -3.40 2.47
C HIS A 60 4.00 -3.75 1.08
N THR A 61 3.09 -4.30 0.29
CA THR A 61 3.24 -4.47 -1.15
C THR A 61 2.28 -3.52 -1.87
N LEU A 62 2.71 -3.01 -3.02
CA LEU A 62 1.94 -2.12 -3.88
C LEU A 62 1.79 -2.76 -5.25
N THR A 63 0.56 -2.92 -5.72
CA THR A 63 0.25 -3.36 -7.07
C THR A 63 -0.34 -2.18 -7.83
N LEU A 64 0.30 -1.77 -8.91
CA LEU A 64 -0.25 -0.74 -9.79
C LEU A 64 -1.48 -1.30 -10.51
N LEU A 65 -2.62 -0.65 -10.35
CA LEU A 65 -3.86 -0.97 -11.06
C LEU A 65 -3.94 -0.20 -12.38
N ASP A 66 -3.69 1.11 -12.30
CA ASP A 66 -3.69 2.00 -13.46
C ASP A 66 -2.74 3.17 -13.21
N GLY A 67 -1.93 3.51 -14.20
CA GLY A 67 -1.03 4.66 -14.17
C GLY A 67 -1.64 5.95 -14.73
N GLY A 68 -2.82 5.86 -15.33
CA GLY A 68 -3.54 7.00 -15.90
C GLY A 68 -2.67 7.87 -16.80
N SER A 69 -2.80 9.18 -16.70
CA SER A 69 -2.00 10.13 -17.49
C SER A 69 -0.54 10.27 -17.03
N VAL A 70 -0.14 9.62 -15.92
CA VAL A 70 1.29 9.45 -15.53
C VAL A 70 1.97 8.46 -16.48
N CYS A 71 1.19 7.49 -17.00
CA CYS A 71 1.64 6.48 -17.94
C CYS A 71 0.70 6.43 -19.15
N PRO A 72 0.73 7.44 -20.04
CA PRO A 72 -0.21 7.51 -21.14
C PRO A 72 -0.07 6.30 -22.07
N VAL A 73 -1.21 5.75 -22.48
CA VAL A 73 -1.30 4.61 -23.41
C VAL A 73 -0.70 5.03 -24.76
N GLY A 74 0.17 4.19 -25.33
CA GLY A 74 0.84 4.48 -26.59
C GLY A 74 2.05 5.43 -26.48
N ALA A 75 2.45 5.80 -25.26
CA ALA A 75 3.70 6.55 -25.09
C ALA A 75 4.91 5.74 -25.59
N ARG A 76 5.88 6.42 -26.19
CA ARG A 76 7.13 5.78 -26.64
C ARG A 76 7.98 5.26 -25.50
N THR A 77 7.86 5.88 -24.32
CA THR A 77 8.58 5.49 -23.11
C THR A 77 7.69 4.63 -22.22
N PRO A 78 8.26 3.65 -21.51
CA PRO A 78 7.51 2.79 -20.59
C PRO A 78 6.91 3.59 -19.42
N CYS A 79 6.02 2.96 -18.66
CA CYS A 79 5.43 3.57 -17.47
C CYS A 79 6.52 3.83 -16.42
N ILE A 80 6.56 5.07 -15.91
CA ILE A 80 7.54 5.49 -14.90
C ILE A 80 7.15 5.03 -13.49
N VAL A 81 5.87 4.76 -13.25
CA VAL A 81 5.36 4.20 -12.00
C VAL A 81 4.94 2.75 -12.19
N GLY A 82 5.18 1.92 -11.21
CA GLY A 82 4.87 0.49 -11.28
C GLY A 82 4.47 -0.08 -9.92
N SER A 83 4.46 -1.40 -9.85
CA SER A 83 4.27 -2.13 -8.61
C SER A 83 5.55 -2.13 -7.78
N GLY A 84 5.42 -2.36 -6.48
CA GLY A 84 6.56 -2.37 -5.58
C GLY A 84 6.21 -2.77 -4.16
N GLY A 85 6.97 -2.26 -3.21
CA GLY A 85 6.71 -2.50 -1.79
C GLY A 85 7.66 -1.70 -0.92
N GLY A 86 7.45 -1.76 0.38
CA GLY A 86 8.25 -0.98 1.30
C GLY A 86 7.87 -1.12 2.76
N LEU A 87 8.32 -0.14 3.51
CA LEU A 87 8.14 -0.02 4.95
C LEU A 87 7.29 1.21 5.28
N GLY A 88 6.61 1.16 6.41
CA GLY A 88 5.89 2.32 6.93
C GLY A 88 6.00 2.44 8.44
N LEU A 89 5.79 3.66 8.92
CA LEU A 89 5.66 4.02 10.32
C LEU A 89 4.26 4.60 10.54
N ARG A 90 3.71 4.37 11.70
CA ARG A 90 2.39 4.88 12.06
C ARG A 90 2.36 5.28 13.53
N VAL A 91 1.66 6.37 13.80
CA VAL A 91 1.40 6.84 15.16
C VAL A 91 0.02 7.48 15.20
N GLY A 92 -0.72 7.29 16.29
CA GLY A 92 -2.00 7.95 16.47
C GLY A 92 -2.64 7.69 17.82
N TYR A 93 -3.79 8.28 17.97
CA TYR A 93 -4.62 8.25 19.16
C TYR A 93 -5.88 7.44 18.91
N ARG A 94 -6.15 6.46 19.79
CA ARG A 94 -7.39 5.69 19.81
C ARG A 94 -8.27 6.17 20.95
N SER A 95 -9.44 6.69 20.61
CA SER A 95 -10.41 7.18 21.56
C SER A 95 -11.12 6.04 22.31
N ARG A 96 -11.83 6.40 23.38
CA ARG A 96 -12.79 5.48 24.05
C ARG A 96 -13.92 5.08 23.11
N GLY A 97 -14.20 5.89 22.09
CA GLY A 97 -15.16 5.61 21.05
C GLY A 97 -14.62 4.67 19.96
N PRO A 98 -15.36 4.50 18.86
CA PRO A 98 -14.94 3.65 17.73
C PRO A 98 -13.90 4.30 16.83
N PHE A 99 -13.33 5.44 17.21
CA PHE A 99 -12.49 6.26 16.38
C PHE A 99 -11.02 6.16 16.76
N TYR A 100 -10.19 6.16 15.74
CA TYR A 100 -8.75 6.40 15.80
C TYR A 100 -8.41 7.53 14.84
N LEU A 101 -7.49 8.38 15.26
CA LEU A 101 -6.91 9.43 14.42
C LEU A 101 -5.39 9.36 14.55
N GLY A 102 -4.69 9.35 13.43
CA GLY A 102 -3.25 9.25 13.43
C GLY A 102 -2.61 9.78 12.16
N ALA A 103 -1.32 9.53 12.05
CA ALA A 103 -0.53 9.79 10.87
C ALA A 103 0.27 8.54 10.48
N SER A 104 0.48 8.36 9.19
CA SER A 104 1.34 7.31 8.66
C SER A 104 2.32 7.86 7.65
N PHE A 105 3.56 7.39 7.74
CA PHE A 105 4.60 7.62 6.75
C PHE A 105 4.93 6.30 6.07
N GLN A 106 4.96 6.28 4.75
CA GLN A 106 5.29 5.10 3.94
C GLN A 106 6.42 5.42 2.98
N LEU A 107 7.41 4.54 2.94
CA LEU A 107 8.52 4.56 2.01
C LEU A 107 8.44 3.32 1.15
N SER A 108 8.23 3.48 -0.16
CA SER A 108 8.04 2.39 -1.10
C SER A 108 9.01 2.50 -2.27
N ARG A 109 9.65 1.39 -2.60
CA ARG A 109 10.41 1.26 -3.85
C ARG A 109 9.48 0.70 -4.93
N LEU A 110 9.38 1.41 -6.05
CA LEU A 110 8.55 1.02 -7.19
C LEU A 110 9.41 0.54 -8.36
N ASN A 111 8.82 -0.25 -9.24
CA ASN A 111 9.41 -0.56 -10.54
C ASN A 111 9.15 0.60 -11.50
N SER A 112 10.18 1.28 -11.95
CA SER A 112 10.10 2.39 -12.90
C SER A 112 10.47 2.01 -14.33
N SER A 113 10.51 0.72 -14.66
CA SER A 113 10.93 0.22 -15.97
C SER A 113 12.32 0.75 -16.40
N ASN A 114 13.24 0.88 -15.43
CA ASN A 114 14.59 1.41 -15.59
C ASN A 114 14.70 2.90 -15.94
N LEU A 115 13.61 3.66 -15.89
CA LEU A 115 13.64 5.12 -16.09
C LEU A 115 14.25 5.86 -14.89
N LEU A 116 14.18 5.28 -13.69
CA LEU A 116 14.82 5.77 -12.48
C LEU A 116 15.69 4.68 -11.90
N ARG A 117 16.88 5.04 -11.43
CA ARG A 117 17.81 4.09 -10.78
C ARG A 117 17.19 3.48 -9.52
N LEU A 118 16.52 4.32 -8.73
CA LEU A 118 15.85 3.93 -7.50
C LEU A 118 14.55 4.73 -7.35
N ALA A 119 13.48 4.22 -7.93
CA ALA A 119 12.17 4.85 -7.89
C ALA A 119 11.55 4.75 -6.50
N ILE A 120 11.53 5.84 -5.75
CA ILE A 120 11.03 5.90 -4.39
C ILE A 120 9.76 6.73 -4.34
N LEU A 121 8.69 6.14 -3.82
CA LEU A 121 7.45 6.82 -3.46
C LEU A 121 7.40 6.98 -1.93
N GLN A 122 7.39 8.24 -1.49
CA GLN A 122 7.19 8.61 -0.10
C GLN A 122 5.79 9.17 0.07
N ARG A 123 5.10 8.74 1.11
CA ARG A 123 3.74 9.19 1.42
C ARG A 123 3.64 9.53 2.90
N LEU A 124 3.07 10.69 3.19
CA LEU A 124 2.69 11.10 4.55
C LEU A 124 1.20 11.38 4.54
N THR A 125 0.44 10.60 5.32
CA THR A 125 -1.02 10.73 5.38
C THR A 125 -1.51 10.89 6.81
N ALA A 126 -2.53 11.71 7.00
CA ALA A 126 -3.38 11.69 8.19
C ALA A 126 -4.43 10.60 7.99
N ASP A 127 -4.54 9.69 8.95
CA ASP A 127 -5.39 8.50 8.87
C ASP A 127 -6.46 8.51 9.94
N GLY A 128 -7.72 8.27 9.55
CA GLY A 128 -8.83 7.97 10.44
C GLY A 128 -9.23 6.50 10.34
N ARG A 129 -9.52 5.86 11.47
CA ARG A 129 -10.09 4.51 11.51
C ARG A 129 -11.41 4.51 12.26
N TYR A 130 -12.36 3.72 11.78
CA TYR A 130 -13.62 3.44 12.45
C TYR A 130 -13.73 1.95 12.74
N TYR A 131 -13.81 1.59 14.01
CA TYR A 131 -13.87 0.20 14.48
C TYR A 131 -15.32 -0.24 14.66
N PHE A 132 -15.71 -1.35 14.03
CA PHE A 132 -17.09 -1.86 14.07
C PHE A 132 -17.39 -2.63 15.35
N ASP A 133 -16.46 -3.44 15.80
CA ASP A 133 -16.62 -4.27 16.98
C ASP A 133 -15.44 -4.06 17.93
N ARG A 134 -15.74 -3.70 19.17
CA ARG A 134 -14.75 -3.40 20.20
C ARG A 134 -14.94 -4.36 21.37
N GLY A 135 -13.84 -4.74 21.99
CA GLY A 135 -13.86 -5.68 23.09
C GLY A 135 -13.61 -7.11 22.66
N ASN A 136 -13.45 -7.39 21.37
CA ASN A 136 -13.00 -8.66 20.85
C ASN A 136 -11.51 -8.61 20.50
N ARG A 137 -10.86 -9.78 20.51
CA ARG A 137 -9.46 -9.91 20.08
C ARG A 137 -9.26 -9.62 18.61
N LEU A 138 -10.27 -9.87 17.82
CA LEU A 138 -10.29 -9.63 16.37
C LEU A 138 -11.26 -8.50 16.08
N THR A 139 -10.74 -7.37 15.63
CA THR A 139 -11.53 -6.15 15.47
C THR A 139 -11.44 -5.64 14.05
N PRO A 140 -12.52 -5.71 13.26
CA PRO A 140 -12.56 -5.13 11.93
C PRO A 140 -12.71 -3.60 12.01
N TYR A 141 -12.12 -2.89 11.02
CA TYR A 141 -12.25 -1.45 10.92
C TYR A 141 -12.19 -0.95 9.47
N LEU A 142 -12.72 0.23 9.24
CA LEU A 142 -12.52 1.01 8.02
C LEU A 142 -11.42 2.03 8.24
N LEU A 143 -10.66 2.29 7.18
CA LEU A 143 -9.62 3.32 7.15
C LEU A 143 -9.91 4.31 6.03
N GLY A 144 -9.79 5.61 6.35
CA GLY A 144 -9.71 6.70 5.40
C GLY A 144 -8.50 7.57 5.71
N GLY A 145 -7.78 8.01 4.69
CA GLY A 145 -6.60 8.85 4.86
C GLY A 145 -6.41 9.83 3.72
N LEU A 146 -5.80 10.96 4.05
CA LEU A 146 -5.45 12.04 3.13
C LEU A 146 -4.08 12.60 3.47
N GLY A 147 -3.29 12.94 2.45
CA GLY A 147 -1.97 13.51 2.68
C GLY A 147 -1.22 13.87 1.41
N GLY A 148 0.10 13.91 1.52
CA GLY A 148 1.02 14.20 0.43
C GLY A 148 1.77 12.96 -0.03
N ALA A 149 2.20 12.99 -1.29
CA ALA A 149 3.11 12.01 -1.88
C ALA A 149 4.22 12.74 -2.63
N ILE A 150 5.42 12.16 -2.56
CA ILE A 150 6.59 12.60 -3.31
C ILE A 150 7.15 11.37 -4.02
N TYR A 151 7.41 11.48 -5.31
CA TYR A 151 7.99 10.43 -6.12
C TYR A 151 9.24 10.92 -6.82
N GLY A 152 10.28 10.11 -6.82
CA GLY A 152 11.53 10.50 -7.45
C GLY A 152 12.61 9.43 -7.43
N ASN A 153 13.81 9.85 -7.83
CA ASN A 153 14.99 9.01 -7.85
C ASN A 153 15.80 9.23 -6.57
N GLU A 154 16.01 8.17 -5.80
CA GLU A 154 16.71 8.21 -4.51
C GLU A 154 16.05 9.25 -3.57
N TRP A 155 16.78 10.29 -3.19
CA TRP A 155 16.31 11.38 -2.32
C TRP A 155 15.83 12.61 -3.09
N GLY A 156 15.97 12.60 -4.44
CA GLY A 156 15.51 13.68 -5.31
C GLY A 156 14.01 13.55 -5.60
N ALA A 157 13.24 14.62 -5.33
CA ALA A 157 11.83 14.68 -5.69
C ALA A 157 11.69 15.08 -7.15
N SER A 158 11.13 14.20 -7.99
CA SER A 158 10.80 14.49 -9.38
C SER A 158 9.34 14.92 -9.55
N ALA A 159 8.45 14.39 -8.71
CA ALA A 159 7.03 14.68 -8.74
C ALA A 159 6.46 14.78 -7.32
N GLY A 160 5.51 15.70 -7.13
CA GLY A 160 4.71 15.81 -5.92
C GLY A 160 3.24 15.60 -6.21
N GLY A 161 2.48 15.20 -5.20
CA GLY A 161 1.05 14.94 -5.36
C GLY A 161 0.28 14.85 -4.06
N VAL A 162 -1.03 14.70 -4.20
CA VAL A 162 -1.95 14.44 -3.10
C VAL A 162 -2.24 12.94 -3.07
N ALA A 163 -2.11 12.35 -1.89
CA ALA A 163 -2.34 10.93 -1.67
C ALA A 163 -3.62 10.71 -0.87
N PHE A 164 -4.40 9.74 -1.30
CA PHE A 164 -5.57 9.26 -0.56
C PHE A 164 -5.34 7.79 -0.17
N SER A 165 -6.02 7.34 0.87
CA SER A 165 -6.03 5.96 1.32
C SER A 165 -7.42 5.56 1.74
N PHE A 166 -7.92 4.44 1.24
CA PHE A 166 -9.18 3.85 1.65
C PHE A 166 -8.96 2.36 1.87
N GLY A 167 -9.40 1.82 3.00
CA GLY A 167 -9.12 0.43 3.28
C GLY A 167 -10.03 -0.19 4.33
N VAL A 168 -9.96 -1.52 4.38
CA VAL A 168 -10.61 -2.34 5.40
C VAL A 168 -9.52 -3.09 6.14
N GLY A 169 -9.45 -2.96 7.44
CA GLY A 169 -8.45 -3.61 8.25
C GLY A 169 -9.05 -4.64 9.21
N LEU A 170 -8.24 -5.61 9.54
CA LEU A 170 -8.52 -6.61 10.55
C LEU A 170 -7.39 -6.59 11.57
N GLU A 171 -7.69 -6.07 12.76
CA GLU A 171 -6.76 -5.95 13.87
C GLU A 171 -6.89 -7.14 14.81
N TYR A 172 -5.80 -7.84 15.05
CA TYR A 172 -5.73 -8.97 15.99
C TYR A 172 -4.87 -8.60 17.20
N GLN A 173 -5.43 -8.76 18.39
CA GLN A 173 -4.71 -8.55 19.64
C GLN A 173 -3.89 -9.78 19.99
N MET A 174 -2.55 -9.67 19.89
CA MET A 174 -1.63 -10.72 20.32
C MET A 174 -1.40 -10.71 21.83
N THR A 175 -1.14 -9.53 22.37
CA THR A 175 -0.95 -9.32 23.82
C THR A 175 -1.77 -8.13 24.27
N GLU A 176 -1.72 -7.78 25.57
CA GLU A 176 -2.38 -6.57 26.07
C GLU A 176 -1.92 -5.29 25.36
N ARG A 177 -0.68 -5.26 24.86
CA ARG A 177 -0.09 -4.07 24.24
C ARG A 177 0.23 -4.22 22.76
N THR A 178 0.31 -5.47 22.27
CA THR A 178 0.76 -5.73 20.89
C THR A 178 -0.42 -6.13 20.02
N LEU A 179 -0.51 -5.47 18.88
CA LEU A 179 -1.53 -5.69 17.86
C LEU A 179 -0.84 -6.07 16.54
N VAL A 180 -1.45 -6.97 15.80
CA VAL A 180 -1.08 -7.27 14.42
C VAL A 180 -2.29 -7.01 13.54
N THR A 181 -2.06 -6.27 12.46
CA THR A 181 -3.13 -5.86 11.56
C THR A 181 -2.82 -6.29 10.14
N LEU A 182 -3.82 -6.83 9.46
CA LEU A 182 -3.84 -7.00 8.02
C LEU A 182 -4.74 -5.92 7.42
N LEU A 183 -4.19 -5.15 6.46
CA LEU A 183 -4.87 -3.97 5.91
C LEU A 183 -4.70 -3.89 4.40
N PRO A 184 -5.61 -4.44 3.60
CA PRO A 184 -5.76 -4.07 2.20
C PRO A 184 -6.26 -2.62 2.07
N THR A 185 -5.60 -1.83 1.19
CA THR A 185 -5.94 -0.44 0.95
C THR A 185 -5.88 -0.11 -0.54
N TYR A 186 -6.83 0.67 -0.99
CA TYR A 186 -6.80 1.36 -2.26
C TYR A 186 -6.14 2.73 -2.07
N GLN A 187 -5.12 3.02 -2.86
CA GLN A 187 -4.24 4.17 -2.67
C GLN A 187 -4.08 4.98 -3.96
N PRO A 188 -5.05 5.84 -4.31
CA PRO A 188 -4.90 6.77 -5.41
C PRO A 188 -3.97 7.92 -5.04
N VAL A 189 -3.12 8.31 -5.99
CA VAL A 189 -2.25 9.49 -5.88
C VAL A 189 -2.46 10.39 -7.07
N LEU A 190 -2.78 11.64 -6.79
CA LEU A 190 -2.95 12.70 -7.78
C LEU A 190 -1.62 13.45 -7.92
N PHE A 191 -0.82 13.11 -8.93
CA PHE A 191 0.44 13.76 -9.21
C PHE A 191 0.24 15.06 -9.97
N ARG A 192 1.01 16.09 -9.62
CA ARG A 192 1.17 17.28 -10.42
C ARG A 192 2.00 16.95 -11.67
N ARG A 193 1.75 17.65 -12.78
CA ARG A 193 2.53 17.54 -14.00
C ARG A 193 4.03 17.70 -13.71
N PHE A 194 4.84 16.82 -14.29
CA PHE A 194 6.30 16.86 -14.21
C PHE A 194 6.89 16.31 -15.53
N ASP A 195 8.14 16.66 -15.81
CA ASP A 195 8.89 16.11 -16.92
C ASP A 195 9.83 15.03 -16.41
N ASP A 196 9.90 13.90 -17.12
CA ASP A 196 10.83 12.83 -16.79
C ASP A 196 12.25 13.11 -17.33
N SER A 197 13.20 12.22 -16.99
CA SER A 197 14.59 12.34 -17.42
C SER A 197 14.79 12.30 -18.95
N THR A 198 13.78 11.89 -19.70
CA THR A 198 13.77 11.88 -21.18
C THR A 198 13.16 13.14 -21.78
N GLY A 199 12.71 14.10 -20.94
CA GLY A 199 12.02 15.32 -21.35
C GLY A 199 10.56 15.11 -21.72
N GLN A 200 9.99 13.92 -21.45
CA GLN A 200 8.57 13.66 -21.69
C GLN A 200 7.73 14.17 -20.53
N ALA A 201 6.70 14.96 -20.82
CA ALA A 201 5.74 15.41 -19.84
C ALA A 201 4.87 14.25 -19.34
N ARG A 202 4.78 14.09 -18.03
CA ARG A 202 3.97 13.11 -17.31
C ARG A 202 2.87 13.82 -16.54
N ALA A 203 1.79 13.11 -16.26
CA ALA A 203 0.61 13.68 -15.60
C ALA A 203 0.05 14.90 -16.37
N ALA A 204 0.15 14.88 -17.68
CA ALA A 204 -0.26 15.98 -18.57
C ALA A 204 -1.77 15.95 -18.90
N GLY A 205 -2.62 15.60 -17.92
CA GLY A 205 -4.07 15.69 -18.08
C GLY A 205 -4.57 17.13 -18.27
N PRO A 206 -5.83 17.34 -18.69
CA PRO A 206 -6.38 18.66 -18.99
C PRO A 206 -6.29 19.66 -17.83
N LEU A 207 -6.23 19.17 -16.60
CA LEU A 207 -6.10 19.99 -15.39
C LEU A 207 -4.65 20.11 -14.88
N GLY A 208 -3.66 19.59 -15.60
CA GLY A 208 -2.26 19.57 -15.16
C GLY A 208 -1.97 18.56 -14.04
N PHE A 209 -2.85 17.57 -13.85
CA PHE A 209 -2.71 16.50 -12.89
C PHE A 209 -2.86 15.13 -13.55
N GLY A 210 -2.20 14.14 -12.97
CA GLY A 210 -2.32 12.74 -13.37
C GLY A 210 -2.64 11.87 -12.16
N LEU A 211 -3.64 11.00 -12.30
CA LEU A 211 -4.07 10.10 -11.26
C LEU A 211 -3.47 8.72 -11.52
N ALA A 212 -2.79 8.17 -10.54
CA ALA A 212 -2.30 6.80 -10.56
C ALA A 212 -2.92 6.02 -9.37
N HIS A 213 -3.23 4.75 -9.59
CA HIS A 213 -4.01 3.93 -8.69
C HIS A 213 -3.21 2.71 -8.26
N TRP A 214 -3.08 2.50 -6.95
CA TRP A 214 -2.47 1.30 -6.37
C TRP A 214 -3.44 0.56 -5.47
N LEU A 215 -3.30 -0.76 -5.47
CA LEU A 215 -3.79 -1.62 -4.41
C LEU A 215 -2.60 -1.99 -3.52
N ALA A 216 -2.69 -1.73 -2.23
CA ALA A 216 -1.68 -2.14 -1.27
C ALA A 216 -2.23 -3.19 -0.32
N VAL A 217 -1.37 -4.14 0.07
CA VAL A 217 -1.62 -5.04 1.20
C VAL A 217 -0.55 -4.78 2.23
N GLN A 218 -0.98 -4.46 3.45
CA GLN A 218 -0.09 -4.08 4.55
C GLN A 218 -0.25 -5.06 5.70
N VAL A 219 0.88 -5.49 6.27
CA VAL A 219 0.95 -6.15 7.57
C VAL A 219 1.58 -5.17 8.54
N ILE A 220 0.89 -4.89 9.64
CA ILE A 220 1.27 -3.84 10.58
C ILE A 220 1.41 -4.48 11.96
N VAL A 221 2.50 -4.17 12.64
CA VAL A 221 2.70 -4.48 14.06
C VAL A 221 2.64 -3.16 14.82
N GLU A 222 1.66 -3.04 15.70
CA GLU A 222 1.42 -1.84 16.50
C GLU A 222 1.56 -2.15 17.99
N LEU A 223 2.09 -1.21 18.73
CA LEU A 223 2.06 -1.17 20.18
C LEU A 223 1.04 -0.13 20.63
N ARG A 224 0.36 -0.41 21.73
CA ARG A 224 -0.57 0.54 22.35
C ARG A 224 -0.21 0.78 23.81
N ASP A 225 -0.17 2.03 24.19
CA ASP A 225 0.04 2.45 25.56
C ASP A 225 -1.15 3.26 26.06
N PRO A 226 -1.72 2.91 27.24
CA PRO A 226 -2.85 3.63 27.82
C PRO A 226 -2.42 5.03 28.28
N LEU A 227 -3.20 6.05 27.91
CA LEU A 227 -2.94 7.44 28.29
C LEU A 227 -3.12 7.72 29.79
N SER A 228 -3.85 6.87 30.50
CA SER A 228 -4.04 7.01 31.96
C SER A 228 -2.78 6.77 32.80
N ARG A 229 -1.65 6.47 32.17
CA ARG A 229 -0.35 6.27 32.83
C ARG A 229 0.58 7.50 32.74
N TRP A 230 0.13 8.56 32.09
CA TRP A 230 0.88 9.82 31.93
C TRP A 230 0.33 10.95 32.80
#